data_5a9a4cb869a2799d80873d92d2d23036
#
_entry.id   5a9a4cb869a2799d80873d92d2d23036
#
_cell.length_a   1.000
_cell.length_b   1.000
_cell.length_c   1.000
_cell.angle_alpha   90.00
_cell.angle_beta   90.00
_cell.angle_gamma   90.00
#
_symmetry.space_group_name_H-M   'P 1'
#
loop_
_entity.id
_entity.type
_entity.pdbx_description
1 polymer ?
#
loop_
_entity_poly.entity_id
_entity_poly.type
_entity_poly.pdbx_seq_one_letter_code
_entity_poly.pdbx_strand_id
1 'polypeptide(L)'
;TPIILLGELSPDEEVKGAVHMDWTAAGRKLGEAITAEQSPDLPVWIFADNPYIGKAGEMKQGLTEVLEKQGFSYTIVPRGTDDTYRSVIEKTVYPGSGTAVVAALDFASTAEAAEIVGGSSVYGKYISGLYGVGMMPSLLDQLDKGTIRGLVVTNQFDAGYFAVKKAVQAIEKEQERSQFSLESYYIEKDELRSKKYEKMLYPID
;
A
#
# COMPACT_ATOMS: atom_id res chain seq x y z
N THR A 1 24.38 -15.61 -19.45
CA THR A 1 23.67 -15.92 -18.19
C THR A 1 22.32 -15.26 -18.23
N PRO A 2 21.19 -15.96 -18.00
CA PRO A 2 19.89 -15.34 -17.96
C PRO A 2 19.75 -14.37 -16.80
N ILE A 3 19.08 -13.26 -17.04
CA ILE A 3 18.78 -12.23 -16.03
C ILE A 3 17.28 -12.25 -15.79
N ILE A 4 16.87 -12.31 -14.53
CA ILE A 4 15.49 -12.16 -14.08
C ILE A 4 15.40 -10.87 -13.26
N LEU A 5 14.48 -10.00 -13.65
CA LEU A 5 14.27 -8.71 -12.98
C LEU A 5 13.28 -8.88 -11.82
N LEU A 6 13.55 -8.26 -10.69
CA LEU A 6 12.56 -8.00 -9.63
C LEU A 6 12.00 -6.59 -9.84
N GLY A 7 10.94 -6.48 -10.61
CA GLY A 7 10.35 -5.23 -11.03
C GLY A 7 9.68 -5.36 -12.40
N GLU A 8 9.23 -4.25 -12.95
CA GLU A 8 8.61 -4.23 -14.28
C GLU A 8 9.65 -4.38 -15.40
N LEU A 9 9.24 -5.05 -16.46
CA LEU A 9 10.04 -5.20 -17.67
C LEU A 9 9.91 -3.96 -18.56
N SER A 10 11.02 -3.28 -18.82
CA SER A 10 11.10 -2.38 -19.95
C SER A 10 11.19 -3.17 -21.27
N PRO A 11 10.57 -2.69 -22.37
CA PRO A 11 10.65 -3.34 -23.68
C PRO A 11 12.08 -3.53 -24.18
N ASP A 12 12.97 -2.62 -23.83
CA ASP A 12 14.37 -2.55 -24.32
C ASP A 12 15.37 -3.35 -23.47
N GLU A 13 14.92 -4.00 -22.39
CA GLU A 13 15.81 -4.77 -21.52
C GLU A 13 16.04 -6.20 -22.03
N GLU A 14 17.32 -6.59 -22.14
CA GLU A 14 17.75 -7.95 -22.50
C GLU A 14 17.64 -8.91 -21.30
N VAL A 15 16.45 -9.03 -20.69
CA VAL A 15 16.19 -9.95 -19.59
C VAL A 15 15.30 -11.11 -20.02
N LYS A 16 15.42 -12.25 -19.37
CA LYS A 16 14.65 -13.46 -19.68
C LYS A 16 13.30 -13.51 -18.98
N GLY A 17 13.10 -12.69 -17.96
CA GLY A 17 11.82 -12.58 -17.28
C GLY A 17 11.83 -11.53 -16.19
N ALA A 18 10.64 -11.26 -15.68
CA ALA A 18 10.46 -10.41 -14.51
C ALA A 18 9.43 -10.99 -13.53
N VAL A 19 9.61 -10.65 -12.27
CA VAL A 19 8.63 -10.82 -11.21
C VAL A 19 8.31 -9.43 -10.67
N HIS A 20 7.07 -9.01 -10.78
CA HIS A 20 6.64 -7.66 -10.40
C HIS A 20 5.36 -7.69 -9.57
N MET A 21 5.01 -6.57 -8.97
CA MET A 21 3.74 -6.36 -8.26
C MET A 21 2.78 -5.59 -9.16
N ASP A 22 1.50 -5.97 -9.14
CA ASP A 22 0.43 -5.12 -9.69
C ASP A 22 0.03 -4.07 -8.65
N TRP A 23 0.71 -2.93 -8.68
CA TRP A 23 0.45 -1.83 -7.76
C TRP A 23 -0.89 -1.15 -8.02
N THR A 24 -1.39 -1.17 -9.25
CA THR A 24 -2.74 -0.69 -9.56
C THR A 24 -3.80 -1.58 -8.90
N ALA A 25 -3.66 -2.90 -8.98
CA ALA A 25 -4.53 -3.82 -8.25
C ALA A 25 -4.41 -3.67 -6.72
N ALA A 26 -3.20 -3.42 -6.22
CA ALA A 26 -2.98 -3.11 -4.80
C ALA A 26 -3.74 -1.84 -4.37
N GLY A 27 -3.70 -0.79 -5.19
CA GLY A 27 -4.48 0.42 -4.96
C GLY A 27 -5.99 0.20 -4.98
N ARG A 28 -6.51 -0.63 -5.91
CA ARG A 28 -7.93 -1.00 -5.91
C ARG A 28 -8.34 -1.71 -4.63
N LYS A 29 -7.55 -2.68 -4.14
CA LYS A 29 -7.82 -3.36 -2.86
C LYS A 29 -7.91 -2.39 -1.69
N LEU A 30 -7.01 -1.40 -1.64
CA LEU A 30 -7.07 -0.34 -0.63
C LEU A 30 -8.35 0.49 -0.75
N GLY A 31 -8.73 0.86 -1.97
CA GLY A 31 -9.97 1.59 -2.25
C GLY A 31 -11.22 0.79 -1.90
N GLU A 32 -11.27 -0.49 -2.23
CA GLU A 32 -12.37 -1.40 -1.89
C GLU A 32 -12.55 -1.52 -0.38
N ALA A 33 -11.45 -1.64 0.38
CA ALA A 33 -11.49 -1.67 1.83
C ALA A 33 -12.03 -0.35 2.41
N ILE A 34 -11.52 0.79 1.94
CA ILE A 34 -11.99 2.11 2.40
C ILE A 34 -13.48 2.27 2.12
N THR A 35 -13.93 1.96 0.90
CA THR A 35 -15.33 2.17 0.51
C THR A 35 -16.30 1.19 1.12
N ALA A 36 -15.82 0.04 1.60
CA ALA A 36 -16.63 -0.92 2.35
C ALA A 36 -16.86 -0.48 3.81
N GLU A 37 -15.91 0.24 4.41
CA GLU A 37 -15.94 0.61 5.83
C GLU A 37 -16.36 2.07 6.09
N GLN A 38 -16.14 2.97 5.13
CA GLN A 38 -16.28 4.40 5.34
C GLN A 38 -17.48 4.97 4.56
N SER A 39 -18.00 6.11 5.04
CA SER A 39 -19.05 6.85 4.32
C SER A 39 -18.43 7.71 3.19
N PRO A 40 -19.08 7.80 2.01
CA PRO A 40 -18.64 8.68 0.93
C PRO A 40 -18.71 10.18 1.27
N ASP A 41 -19.40 10.55 2.35
CA ASP A 41 -19.42 11.91 2.86
C ASP A 41 -18.09 12.34 3.51
N LEU A 42 -17.23 11.39 3.83
CA LEU A 42 -15.92 11.65 4.44
C LEU A 42 -14.87 11.93 3.36
N PRO A 43 -14.13 13.04 3.47
CA PRO A 43 -13.02 13.31 2.57
C PRO A 43 -11.88 12.31 2.80
N VAL A 44 -11.24 11.87 1.71
CA VAL A 44 -10.07 10.99 1.76
C VAL A 44 -8.81 11.80 1.49
N TRP A 45 -7.87 11.83 2.43
CA TRP A 45 -6.54 12.38 2.25
C TRP A 45 -5.59 11.28 1.75
N ILE A 46 -5.05 11.44 0.55
CA ILE A 46 -4.12 10.48 -0.05
C ILE A 46 -2.69 10.98 0.16
N PHE A 47 -1.95 10.30 1.02
CA PHE A 47 -0.57 10.62 1.36
C PHE A 47 0.40 9.74 0.57
N ALA A 48 1.37 10.35 -0.08
CA ALA A 48 2.42 9.63 -0.81
C ALA A 48 3.69 10.49 -0.92
N ASP A 49 4.85 9.84 -0.95
CA ASP A 49 6.12 10.51 -1.21
C ASP A 49 6.12 11.17 -2.60
N ASN A 50 5.84 10.36 -3.64
CA ASN A 50 5.59 10.86 -4.98
C ASN A 50 4.41 10.14 -5.64
N PRO A 51 3.20 10.73 -5.62
CA PRO A 51 1.99 10.09 -6.14
C PRO A 51 1.84 10.14 -7.66
N TYR A 52 2.86 10.60 -8.39
CA TYR A 52 2.78 10.81 -9.84
C TYR A 52 3.57 9.79 -10.66
N ILE A 53 4.50 9.07 -10.05
CA ILE A 53 5.38 8.11 -10.71
C ILE A 53 5.53 6.81 -9.91
N GLY A 54 5.92 5.74 -10.61
CA GLY A 54 6.26 4.44 -10.03
C GLY A 54 5.13 3.85 -9.19
N LYS A 55 5.51 3.08 -8.19
CA LYS A 55 4.58 2.30 -7.33
C LYS A 55 3.46 3.13 -6.71
N ALA A 56 3.79 4.30 -6.17
CA ALA A 56 2.78 5.17 -5.56
C ALA A 56 1.83 5.78 -6.59
N GLY A 57 2.34 6.09 -7.80
CA GLY A 57 1.52 6.56 -8.92
C GLY A 57 0.52 5.52 -9.40
N GLU A 58 0.95 4.25 -9.55
CA GLU A 58 0.09 3.13 -9.93
C GLU A 58 -0.94 2.81 -8.83
N MET A 59 -0.52 2.78 -7.57
CA MET A 59 -1.43 2.59 -6.44
C MET A 59 -2.48 3.71 -6.37
N LYS A 60 -2.05 4.97 -6.58
CA LYS A 60 -2.98 6.09 -6.65
C LYS A 60 -4.03 5.87 -7.74
N GLN A 61 -3.61 5.46 -8.94
CA GLN A 61 -4.53 5.20 -10.04
C GLN A 61 -5.60 4.18 -9.63
N GLY A 62 -5.20 3.03 -9.08
CA GLY A 62 -6.15 2.01 -8.65
C GLY A 62 -7.06 2.46 -7.52
N LEU A 63 -6.53 3.19 -6.53
CA LEU A 63 -7.29 3.74 -5.42
C LEU A 63 -8.35 4.75 -5.89
N THR A 64 -7.92 5.74 -6.69
CA THR A 64 -8.82 6.82 -7.13
C THR A 64 -9.91 6.31 -8.07
N GLU A 65 -9.63 5.31 -8.91
CA GLU A 65 -10.64 4.62 -9.73
C GLU A 65 -11.80 4.08 -8.88
N VAL A 66 -11.49 3.46 -7.74
CA VAL A 66 -12.52 2.92 -6.84
C VAL A 66 -13.24 4.03 -6.09
N LEU A 67 -12.50 5.01 -5.54
CA LEU A 67 -13.09 6.14 -4.80
C LEU A 67 -14.06 6.94 -5.67
N GLU A 68 -13.68 7.27 -6.90
CA GLU A 68 -14.52 8.00 -7.87
C GLU A 68 -15.79 7.22 -8.20
N LYS A 69 -15.67 5.92 -8.47
CA LYS A 69 -16.82 5.05 -8.76
C LYS A 69 -17.82 4.99 -7.62
N GLN A 70 -17.35 5.10 -6.38
CA GLN A 70 -18.17 5.05 -5.16
C GLN A 70 -18.56 6.45 -4.63
N GLY A 71 -18.22 7.51 -5.36
CA GLY A 71 -18.63 8.89 -5.03
C GLY A 71 -17.86 9.53 -3.88
N PHE A 72 -16.68 9.02 -3.53
CA PHE A 72 -15.82 9.63 -2.52
C PHE A 72 -15.07 10.84 -3.07
N SER A 73 -14.98 11.90 -2.28
CA SER A 73 -14.05 13.00 -2.53
C SER A 73 -12.67 12.71 -1.97
N TYR A 74 -11.61 13.11 -2.67
CA TYR A 74 -10.26 12.94 -2.19
C TYR A 74 -9.35 14.12 -2.52
N THR A 75 -8.28 14.25 -1.75
CA THR A 75 -7.20 15.22 -1.99
C THR A 75 -5.87 14.52 -1.87
N ILE A 76 -5.00 14.72 -2.88
CA ILE A 76 -3.64 14.16 -2.90
C ILE A 76 -2.70 15.12 -2.20
N VAL A 77 -1.92 14.63 -1.25
CA VAL A 77 -0.94 15.39 -0.48
C VAL A 77 0.44 14.75 -0.66
N PRO A 78 1.24 15.24 -1.63
CA PRO A 78 2.62 14.78 -1.82
C PRO A 78 3.48 15.15 -0.63
N ARG A 79 4.43 14.29 -0.29
CA ARG A 79 5.41 14.57 0.75
C ARG A 79 6.35 15.71 0.33
N GLY A 80 6.75 16.55 1.29
CA GLY A 80 7.69 17.66 1.03
C GLY A 80 7.06 18.88 0.37
N THR A 81 5.73 18.96 0.28
CA THR A 81 5.01 20.20 -0.04
C THR A 81 4.93 21.11 1.20
N ASP A 82 4.48 22.36 1.01
CA ASP A 82 4.23 23.31 2.12
C ASP A 82 3.21 22.76 3.13
N ASP A 83 2.28 21.92 2.68
CA ASP A 83 1.37 21.17 3.52
C ASP A 83 2.01 19.83 3.95
N THR A 84 2.47 19.74 5.18
CA THR A 84 2.89 18.49 5.80
C THR A 84 1.68 17.63 6.15
N TYR A 85 1.86 16.30 6.27
CA TYR A 85 0.77 15.40 6.68
C TYR A 85 0.16 15.83 8.03
N ARG A 86 1.01 16.30 8.96
CA ARG A 86 0.55 16.85 10.24
C ARG A 86 -0.34 18.07 10.03
N SER A 87 0.05 19.03 9.20
CA SER A 87 -0.75 20.25 8.97
C SER A 87 -2.08 19.97 8.32
N VAL A 88 -2.14 18.97 7.42
CA VAL A 88 -3.40 18.51 6.79
C VAL A 88 -4.32 17.85 7.82
N ILE A 89 -3.78 16.97 8.67
CA ILE A 89 -4.53 16.33 9.75
C ILE A 89 -5.03 17.41 10.73
N GLU A 90 -4.20 18.38 11.12
CA GLU A 90 -4.58 19.49 11.99
C GLU A 90 -5.68 20.37 11.41
N LYS A 91 -5.64 20.67 10.11
CA LYS A 91 -6.72 21.41 9.43
C LYS A 91 -8.07 20.65 9.47
N THR A 92 -8.04 19.32 9.52
CA THR A 92 -9.24 18.49 9.68
C THR A 92 -9.78 18.56 11.11
N VAL A 93 -8.88 18.64 12.10
CA VAL A 93 -9.23 18.68 13.54
C VAL A 93 -9.67 20.07 13.99
N TYR A 94 -9.02 21.12 13.50
CA TYR A 94 -9.25 22.52 13.87
C TYR A 94 -9.78 23.30 12.64
N PRO A 95 -11.02 23.58 12.51
CA PRO A 95 -12.07 24.12 13.38
C PRO A 95 -13.32 23.24 13.52
N GLY A 96 -13.20 21.95 13.70
CA GLY A 96 -14.36 21.10 13.93
C GLY A 96 -15.14 20.75 12.66
N SER A 97 -14.46 20.70 11.52
CA SER A 97 -15.04 20.44 10.20
C SER A 97 -15.38 18.96 9.93
N GLY A 98 -15.30 18.10 10.92
CA GLY A 98 -15.69 16.70 10.77
C GLY A 98 -14.54 15.70 10.90
N THR A 99 -14.77 14.50 10.42
CA THR A 99 -13.80 13.41 10.35
C THR A 99 -13.31 13.23 8.91
N ALA A 100 -12.13 12.66 8.76
CA ALA A 100 -11.56 12.34 7.45
C ALA A 100 -10.95 10.93 7.46
N VAL A 101 -10.74 10.39 6.28
CA VAL A 101 -10.02 9.13 6.04
C VAL A 101 -8.63 9.45 5.53
N VAL A 102 -7.62 8.71 5.96
CA VAL A 102 -6.25 8.80 5.44
C VAL A 102 -5.89 7.51 4.72
N ALA A 103 -5.41 7.64 3.49
CA ALA A 103 -4.88 6.56 2.67
C ALA A 103 -3.42 6.86 2.33
N ALA A 104 -2.47 6.08 2.82
CA ALA A 104 -1.05 6.25 2.53
C ALA A 104 -0.57 5.20 1.51
N LEU A 105 0.13 5.63 0.45
CA LEU A 105 0.43 4.79 -0.72
C LEU A 105 1.85 4.23 -0.75
N ASP A 106 2.66 4.53 0.25
CA ASP A 106 4.00 4.00 0.43
C ASP A 106 4.32 3.81 1.90
N PHE A 107 5.39 3.06 2.17
CA PHE A 107 5.81 2.74 3.53
C PHE A 107 6.10 3.99 4.38
N ALA A 108 6.85 4.95 3.82
CA ALA A 108 7.29 6.13 4.57
C ALA A 108 6.09 7.02 4.95
N SER A 109 5.17 7.23 4.01
CA SER A 109 3.92 7.97 4.23
C SER A 109 3.00 7.26 5.23
N THR A 110 2.92 5.91 5.16
CA THR A 110 2.14 5.11 6.12
C THR A 110 2.70 5.23 7.53
N ALA A 111 4.03 5.12 7.68
CA ALA A 111 4.69 5.20 8.98
C ALA A 111 4.54 6.59 9.60
N GLU A 112 4.75 7.65 8.82
CA GLU A 112 4.61 9.03 9.28
C GLU A 112 3.15 9.35 9.69
N ALA A 113 2.17 8.95 8.87
CA ALA A 113 0.76 9.13 9.21
C ALA A 113 0.37 8.37 10.49
N ALA A 114 0.85 7.14 10.66
CA ALA A 114 0.59 6.34 11.85
C ALA A 114 1.22 6.94 13.11
N GLU A 115 2.42 7.51 13.00
CA GLU A 115 3.08 8.22 14.10
C GLU A 115 2.29 9.47 14.50
N ILE A 116 1.84 10.27 13.54
CA ILE A 116 1.05 11.47 13.80
C ILE A 116 -0.27 11.13 14.48
N VAL A 117 -1.03 10.18 13.90
CA VAL A 117 -2.35 9.80 14.41
C VAL A 117 -2.25 9.08 15.75
N GLY A 118 -1.33 8.13 15.88
CA GLY A 118 -1.12 7.34 17.10
C GLY A 118 -0.49 8.14 18.24
N GLY A 119 0.26 9.19 17.91
CA GLY A 119 0.88 10.10 18.90
C GLY A 119 -0.09 11.09 19.55
N SER A 120 -1.34 11.15 19.12
CA SER A 120 -2.34 12.11 19.63
C SER A 120 -3.74 11.49 19.79
N SER A 121 -4.21 11.46 21.02
CA SER A 121 -5.60 11.04 21.32
C SER A 121 -6.66 11.96 20.68
N VAL A 122 -6.28 13.16 20.30
CA VAL A 122 -7.15 14.11 19.59
C VAL A 122 -7.27 13.70 18.13
N TYR A 123 -6.16 13.48 17.44
CA TYR A 123 -6.16 13.12 16.02
C TYR A 123 -6.89 11.80 15.76
N GLY A 124 -6.70 10.81 16.62
CA GLY A 124 -7.40 9.53 16.53
C GLY A 124 -8.93 9.62 16.60
N LYS A 125 -9.49 10.73 17.10
CA LYS A 125 -10.95 10.96 17.10
C LYS A 125 -11.49 11.57 15.80
N TYR A 126 -10.63 12.25 15.05
CA TYR A 126 -10.99 12.95 13.81
C TYR A 126 -10.54 12.22 12.55
N ILE A 127 -9.70 11.20 12.69
CA ILE A 127 -9.36 10.30 11.60
C ILE A 127 -10.20 9.02 11.76
N SER A 128 -11.22 8.90 10.90
CA SER A 128 -12.17 7.78 10.93
C SER A 128 -11.49 6.44 10.58
N GLY A 129 -10.46 6.50 9.73
CA GLY A 129 -9.64 5.35 9.39
C GLY A 129 -8.32 5.77 8.77
N LEU A 130 -7.24 5.10 9.16
CA LEU A 130 -5.93 5.18 8.53
C LEU A 130 -5.63 3.86 7.83
N TYR A 131 -5.44 3.92 6.52
CA TYR A 131 -5.14 2.79 5.66
C TYR A 131 -3.79 3.00 5.00
N GLY A 132 -3.03 1.94 4.79
CA GLY A 132 -1.69 2.11 4.27
C GLY A 132 -1.11 0.89 3.57
N VAL A 133 0.20 0.96 3.36
CA VAL A 133 1.00 -0.05 2.64
C VAL A 133 2.23 -0.42 3.44
N GLY A 134 2.50 -1.71 3.55
CA GLY A 134 3.74 -2.22 4.13
C GLY A 134 3.50 -3.31 5.16
N MET A 135 4.58 -4.03 5.47
CA MET A 135 4.58 -5.16 6.39
C MET A 135 5.74 -5.11 7.40
N MET A 136 6.34 -3.92 7.60
CA MET A 136 7.38 -3.77 8.61
C MET A 136 6.80 -3.96 10.01
N PRO A 137 7.58 -4.53 10.96
CA PRO A 137 7.09 -4.79 12.32
C PRO A 137 6.45 -3.58 13.00
N SER A 138 6.97 -2.38 12.75
CA SER A 138 6.39 -1.12 13.27
C SER A 138 4.98 -0.85 12.75
N LEU A 139 4.69 -1.15 11.49
CA LEU A 139 3.34 -0.98 10.91
C LEU A 139 2.38 -2.05 11.39
N LEU A 140 2.87 -3.31 11.50
CA LEU A 140 2.06 -4.41 12.04
C LEU A 140 1.69 -4.15 13.52
N ASP A 141 2.59 -3.56 14.31
CA ASP A 141 2.31 -3.11 15.67
C ASP A 141 1.22 -2.00 15.71
N GLN A 142 1.27 -1.05 14.79
CA GLN A 142 0.24 0.00 14.67
C GLN A 142 -1.12 -0.56 14.21
N LEU A 143 -1.10 -1.59 13.36
CA LEU A 143 -2.31 -2.33 12.97
C LEU A 143 -2.88 -3.11 14.17
N ASP A 144 -2.04 -3.79 14.96
CA ASP A 144 -2.48 -4.51 16.16
C ASP A 144 -3.03 -3.56 17.25
N LYS A 145 -2.45 -2.37 17.38
CA LYS A 145 -2.97 -1.31 18.26
C LYS A 145 -4.26 -0.66 17.76
N GLY A 146 -4.61 -0.84 16.50
CA GLY A 146 -5.78 -0.24 15.88
C GLY A 146 -5.59 1.22 15.45
N THR A 147 -4.36 1.74 15.44
CA THR A 147 -4.03 3.04 14.84
C THR A 147 -4.21 3.00 13.33
N ILE A 148 -3.75 1.92 12.71
CA ILE A 148 -4.00 1.59 11.30
C ILE A 148 -5.19 0.63 11.25
N ARG A 149 -6.13 0.86 10.33
CA ARG A 149 -7.28 -0.01 10.09
C ARG A 149 -6.92 -1.24 9.27
N GLY A 150 -6.15 -1.02 8.23
CA GLY A 150 -5.71 -2.10 7.36
C GLY A 150 -4.50 -1.73 6.52
N LEU A 151 -3.79 -2.73 6.09
CA LEU A 151 -2.56 -2.62 5.30
C LEU A 151 -2.66 -3.45 4.02
N VAL A 152 -2.26 -2.87 2.91
CA VAL A 152 -1.90 -3.65 1.73
C VAL A 152 -0.47 -4.16 1.91
N VAL A 153 -0.32 -5.47 1.85
CA VAL A 153 0.95 -6.18 2.03
C VAL A 153 1.29 -7.00 0.79
N THR A 154 2.57 -7.29 0.61
CA THR A 154 3.10 -8.00 -0.53
C THR A 154 3.93 -9.19 -0.08
N ASN A 155 3.77 -10.34 -0.73
CA ASN A 155 4.54 -11.53 -0.39
C ASN A 155 5.95 -11.47 -0.98
N GLN A 156 6.90 -10.93 -0.24
CA GLN A 156 8.30 -10.82 -0.65
C GLN A 156 9.00 -12.18 -0.73
N PHE A 157 8.55 -13.16 0.05
CA PHE A 157 9.09 -14.52 -0.05
C PHE A 157 8.76 -15.13 -1.41
N ASP A 158 7.53 -15.01 -1.87
CA ASP A 158 7.11 -15.48 -3.19
C ASP A 158 7.85 -14.75 -4.30
N ALA A 159 8.16 -13.45 -4.12
CA ALA A 159 8.97 -12.71 -5.09
C ALA A 159 10.33 -13.37 -5.33
N GLY A 160 11.05 -13.68 -4.25
CA GLY A 160 12.33 -14.39 -4.32
C GLY A 160 12.19 -15.80 -4.92
N TYR A 161 11.22 -16.57 -4.46
CA TYR A 161 10.96 -17.92 -4.94
C TYR A 161 10.69 -17.95 -6.46
N PHE A 162 9.77 -17.11 -6.94
CA PHE A 162 9.44 -17.06 -8.37
C PHE A 162 10.58 -16.51 -9.23
N ALA A 163 11.39 -15.60 -8.71
CA ALA A 163 12.57 -15.10 -9.42
C ALA A 163 13.58 -16.24 -9.64
N VAL A 164 13.88 -17.03 -8.60
CA VAL A 164 14.78 -18.20 -8.71
C VAL A 164 14.18 -19.25 -9.63
N LYS A 165 12.91 -19.57 -9.50
CA LYS A 165 12.20 -20.53 -10.37
C LYS A 165 12.29 -20.12 -11.84
N LYS A 166 12.06 -18.85 -12.16
CA LYS A 166 12.18 -18.33 -13.52
C LYS A 166 13.61 -18.36 -14.03
N ALA A 167 14.61 -18.10 -13.19
CA ALA A 167 16.01 -18.19 -13.56
C ALA A 167 16.40 -19.63 -13.94
N VAL A 168 15.94 -20.63 -13.17
CA VAL A 168 16.16 -22.05 -13.50
C VAL A 168 15.52 -22.40 -14.82
N GLN A 169 14.26 -22.06 -15.02
CA GLN A 169 13.54 -22.30 -16.28
C GLN A 169 14.24 -21.65 -17.50
N ALA A 170 14.77 -20.44 -17.33
CA ALA A 170 15.52 -19.74 -18.39
C ALA A 170 16.87 -20.42 -18.71
N ILE A 171 17.52 -21.06 -17.72
CA ILE A 171 18.76 -21.83 -17.92
C ILE A 171 18.44 -23.12 -18.71
N GLU A 172 17.39 -23.80 -18.34
CA GLU A 172 16.91 -25.06 -18.97
C GLU A 172 16.33 -24.82 -20.36
N LYS A 173 16.23 -23.58 -20.81
CA LYS A 173 15.64 -23.14 -22.11
C LYS A 173 14.17 -23.55 -22.27
N GLU A 174 13.47 -23.78 -21.19
CA GLU A 174 12.06 -24.20 -21.21
C GLU A 174 11.08 -23.03 -21.41
N GLN A 175 11.54 -21.78 -21.34
CA GLN A 175 10.66 -20.61 -21.39
C GLN A 175 11.15 -19.48 -22.28
N GLU A 176 10.19 -18.94 -23.05
CA GLU A 176 10.31 -17.62 -23.68
C GLU A 176 10.28 -16.50 -22.58
N ARG A 177 10.65 -15.27 -22.98
CA ARG A 177 10.56 -14.09 -22.10
C ARG A 177 9.18 -13.97 -21.45
N SER A 178 9.12 -13.95 -20.13
CA SER A 178 7.84 -13.94 -19.41
C SER A 178 7.83 -13.05 -18.17
N GLN A 179 6.68 -12.45 -17.91
CA GLN A 179 6.42 -11.71 -16.68
C GLN A 179 5.56 -12.55 -15.73
N PHE A 180 5.77 -12.35 -14.43
CA PHE A 180 4.93 -12.93 -13.39
C PHE A 180 4.51 -11.82 -12.42
N SER A 181 3.21 -11.59 -12.32
CA SER A 181 2.65 -10.63 -11.38
C SER A 181 2.38 -11.31 -10.03
N LEU A 182 2.92 -10.71 -8.96
CA LEU A 182 2.65 -11.12 -7.60
C LEU A 182 1.36 -10.51 -7.10
N GLU A 183 0.62 -11.29 -6.33
CA GLU A 183 -0.59 -10.82 -5.68
C GLU A 183 -0.27 -9.98 -4.43
N SER A 184 -1.00 -8.88 -4.24
CA SER A 184 -1.07 -8.14 -2.99
C SER A 184 -2.24 -8.64 -2.15
N TYR A 185 -2.15 -8.45 -0.84
CA TYR A 185 -3.21 -8.80 0.11
C TYR A 185 -3.56 -7.57 0.93
N TYR A 186 -4.84 -7.37 1.20
CA TYR A 186 -5.28 -6.44 2.23
C TYR A 186 -5.47 -7.24 3.51
N ILE A 187 -4.91 -6.75 4.62
CA ILE A 187 -4.99 -7.38 5.93
C ILE A 187 -5.48 -6.38 6.97
N GLU A 188 -6.30 -6.88 7.86
CA GLU A 188 -6.80 -6.20 9.05
C GLU A 188 -6.19 -6.79 10.33
N LYS A 189 -6.46 -6.16 11.46
CA LYS A 189 -5.95 -6.59 12.77
C LYS A 189 -6.21 -8.07 13.05
N ASP A 190 -7.43 -8.55 12.80
CA ASP A 190 -7.84 -9.92 13.13
C ASP A 190 -7.10 -10.97 12.27
N GLU A 191 -6.57 -10.55 11.13
CA GLU A 191 -5.81 -11.41 10.22
C GLU A 191 -4.31 -11.51 10.56
N LEU A 192 -3.78 -10.64 11.42
CA LEU A 192 -2.37 -10.65 11.82
C LEU A 192 -1.90 -12.01 12.36
N ARG A 193 -2.79 -12.73 13.02
CA ARG A 193 -2.51 -14.05 13.61
C ARG A 193 -3.06 -15.21 12.80
N SER A 194 -3.55 -14.92 11.58
CA SER A 194 -4.07 -15.95 10.68
C SER A 194 -2.93 -16.80 10.13
N LYS A 195 -3.06 -18.12 10.18
CA LYS A 195 -2.11 -19.08 9.56
C LYS A 195 -1.91 -18.81 8.06
N LYS A 196 -2.89 -18.19 7.40
CA LYS A 196 -2.82 -17.84 5.99
C LYS A 196 -1.67 -16.86 5.70
N TYR A 197 -1.44 -15.90 6.59
CA TYR A 197 -0.49 -14.82 6.39
C TYR A 197 0.77 -14.93 7.27
N GLU A 198 0.80 -15.91 8.20
CA GLU A 198 1.87 -16.07 9.19
C GLU A 198 3.26 -16.08 8.57
N LYS A 199 3.48 -16.91 7.54
CA LYS A 199 4.78 -17.02 6.87
C LYS A 199 5.17 -15.78 6.08
N MET A 200 4.19 -15.02 5.61
CA MET A 200 4.42 -13.79 4.86
C MET A 200 4.74 -12.62 5.80
N LEU A 201 3.99 -12.48 6.89
CA LEU A 201 4.12 -11.37 7.83
C LEU A 201 5.27 -11.58 8.82
N TYR A 202 5.55 -12.83 9.17
CA TYR A 202 6.56 -13.21 10.15
C TYR A 202 7.45 -14.32 9.56
N PRO A 203 8.30 -13.97 8.57
CA PRO A 203 9.23 -14.95 8.02
C PRO A 203 10.12 -15.46 9.15
N ILE A 204 10.18 -16.79 9.32
CA ILE A 204 11.03 -17.43 10.31
C ILE A 204 12.48 -17.29 9.81
N ASP A 205 13.35 -16.81 10.67
CA ASP A 205 14.80 -16.78 10.47
C ASP A 205 15.39 -18.19 10.36
#